data_c48103d076aa40975740f523498a7e30
#
_entry.id   c48103d076aa40975740f523498a7e30
#
_cell.length_a   1.000
_cell.length_b   1.000
_cell.length_c   1.000
_cell.angle_alpha   90.00
_cell.angle_beta   90.00
_cell.angle_gamma   90.00
#
_symmetry.space_group_name_H-M   'P 1'
#
loop_
_entity.id
_entity.type
_entity.pdbx_description
1 polymer ?
#
loop_
_entity_poly.entity_id
_entity_poly.type
_entity_poly.pdbx_seq_one_letter_code
_entity_poly.pdbx_strand_id
1 'polypeptide(L)'
;GRVLRRAEPRDLARAQEEQQRQADALAYARSRVHGLRLPIKVFRVDLGHGGERALFCFWSDKRVDFRDLVRDLSARLHLRIEMRQVGVRDEAKQIGGIGSCGRELCCSTFLPHFAPVSIKMAKNQRLVLNPTKVAGQCGRLKCCLMYEDAQYVEASKGLPREGKQVHTPDGVGRVDDLDVLDRKVRVSFPDRPPAIYDASVVRPLDVNATPTPAPVSVSLGEGPADSAKSGDSSAPPPVAENAEGSGEDPEPESR
;
A
#
# COMPACT_ATOMS: atom_id res chain seq x y z
N GLY A 1 8.57 -24.14 -2.36
CA GLY A 1 9.55 -25.21 -2.04
C GLY A 1 8.82 -26.49 -1.63
N ARG A 2 9.49 -27.64 -1.75
CA ARG A 2 8.95 -28.94 -1.35
C ARG A 2 9.45 -29.27 0.06
N VAL A 3 8.55 -29.62 0.98
CA VAL A 3 8.91 -30.15 2.30
C VAL A 3 9.42 -31.57 2.14
N LEU A 4 10.63 -31.85 2.61
CA LEU A 4 11.27 -33.15 2.47
C LEU A 4 10.95 -34.08 3.66
N ARG A 5 11.10 -33.54 4.89
CA ARG A 5 10.84 -34.26 6.14
C ARG A 5 10.61 -33.28 7.30
N ARG A 6 10.19 -33.77 8.43
CA ARG A 6 10.16 -33.02 9.69
C ARG A 6 11.59 -32.76 10.20
N ALA A 7 11.83 -31.56 10.76
CA ALA A 7 13.12 -31.23 11.34
C ALA A 7 13.41 -32.06 12.58
N GLU A 8 14.63 -32.56 12.69
CA GLU A 8 15.16 -33.27 13.85
C GLU A 8 15.89 -32.30 14.82
N PRO A 9 16.14 -32.68 16.08
CA PRO A 9 16.85 -31.83 17.03
C PRO A 9 18.22 -31.31 16.53
N ARG A 10 18.93 -32.11 15.76
CA ARG A 10 20.20 -31.73 15.13
C ARG A 10 20.06 -30.65 14.05
N ASP A 11 18.92 -30.63 13.33
CA ASP A 11 18.65 -29.59 12.34
C ASP A 11 18.37 -28.27 13.04
N LEU A 12 17.66 -28.30 14.17
CA LEU A 12 17.39 -27.13 14.99
C LEU A 12 18.69 -26.56 15.61
N ALA A 13 19.55 -27.43 16.17
CA ALA A 13 20.85 -27.02 16.69
C ALA A 13 21.70 -26.36 15.60
N ARG A 14 21.78 -26.96 14.41
CA ARG A 14 22.50 -26.39 13.27
C ARG A 14 21.95 -25.04 12.84
N ALA A 15 20.62 -24.89 12.82
CA ALA A 15 19.98 -23.61 12.48
C ALA A 15 20.31 -22.52 13.52
N GLN A 16 20.38 -22.86 14.81
CA GLN A 16 20.79 -21.94 15.86
C GLN A 16 22.24 -21.52 15.73
N GLU A 17 23.15 -22.46 15.46
CA GLU A 17 24.57 -22.17 15.19
C GLU A 17 24.72 -21.26 14.00
N GLU A 18 23.99 -21.52 12.91
CA GLU A 18 24.01 -20.69 11.69
C GLU A 18 23.50 -19.28 11.97
N GLN A 19 22.42 -19.15 12.75
CA GLN A 19 21.89 -17.87 13.18
C GLN A 19 22.89 -17.09 14.04
N GLN A 20 23.59 -17.74 14.96
CA GLN A 20 24.65 -17.10 15.74
C GLN A 20 25.81 -16.64 14.86
N ARG A 21 26.27 -17.48 13.93
CA ARG A 21 27.32 -17.11 12.96
C ARG A 21 26.92 -15.91 12.09
N GLN A 22 25.65 -15.82 11.66
CA GLN A 22 25.13 -14.66 10.94
C GLN A 22 25.14 -13.40 11.82
N ALA A 23 24.75 -13.51 13.09
CA ALA A 23 24.76 -12.38 14.04
C ALA A 23 26.19 -11.88 14.29
N ASP A 24 27.15 -12.78 14.49
CA ASP A 24 28.57 -12.43 14.67
C ASP A 24 29.16 -11.78 13.41
N ALA A 25 28.86 -12.31 12.23
CA ALA A 25 29.28 -11.73 10.96
C ALA A 25 28.69 -10.33 10.76
N LEU A 26 27.44 -10.13 11.12
CA LEU A 26 26.78 -8.83 11.04
C LEU A 26 27.40 -7.81 12.01
N ALA A 27 27.66 -8.21 13.24
CA ALA A 27 28.31 -7.37 14.25
C ALA A 27 29.71 -6.96 13.80
N TYR A 28 30.49 -7.89 13.27
CA TYR A 28 31.82 -7.62 12.71
C TYR A 28 31.74 -6.66 11.53
N ALA A 29 30.84 -6.89 10.57
CA ALA A 29 30.68 -6.02 9.42
C ALA A 29 30.33 -4.59 9.83
N ARG A 30 29.41 -4.39 10.81
CA ARG A 30 29.07 -3.07 11.35
C ARG A 30 30.25 -2.37 11.99
N SER A 31 31.05 -3.08 12.78
CA SER A 31 32.28 -2.55 13.38
C SER A 31 33.27 -2.09 12.31
N ARG A 32 33.47 -2.87 11.23
CA ARG A 32 34.37 -2.51 10.15
C ARG A 32 33.86 -1.33 9.32
N VAL A 33 32.56 -1.28 9.03
CA VAL A 33 31.91 -0.13 8.37
C VAL A 33 32.15 1.15 9.16
N HIS A 34 31.99 1.10 10.49
CA HIS A 34 32.29 2.24 11.35
C HIS A 34 33.77 2.62 11.34
N GLY A 35 34.67 1.63 11.43
CA GLY A 35 36.12 1.85 11.41
C GLY A 35 36.61 2.45 10.09
N LEU A 36 36.04 2.02 8.97
CA LEU A 36 36.34 2.55 7.62
C LEU A 36 35.56 3.83 7.30
N ARG A 37 34.72 4.32 8.19
CA ARG A 37 33.84 5.51 8.02
C ARG A 37 33.02 5.47 6.73
N LEU A 38 32.55 4.27 6.35
CA LEU A 38 31.73 4.12 5.15
C LEU A 38 30.29 4.59 5.40
N PRO A 39 29.71 5.38 4.48
CA PRO A 39 28.32 5.86 4.60
C PRO A 39 27.31 4.78 4.16
N ILE A 40 27.41 3.59 4.73
CA ILE A 40 26.53 2.44 4.48
C ILE A 40 25.97 1.91 5.80
N LYS A 41 24.78 1.33 5.72
CA LYS A 41 24.14 0.64 6.83
C LYS A 41 23.93 -0.82 6.47
N VAL A 42 24.75 -1.70 7.04
CA VAL A 42 24.58 -3.15 6.90
C VAL A 42 23.56 -3.62 7.93
N PHE A 43 22.51 -4.29 7.48
CA PHE A 43 21.40 -4.68 8.36
C PHE A 43 21.12 -6.19 8.35
N ARG A 44 21.55 -6.92 7.32
CA ARG A 44 21.35 -8.37 7.23
C ARG A 44 22.54 -9.07 6.58
N VAL A 45 22.82 -10.28 7.05
CA VAL A 45 23.78 -11.21 6.46
C VAL A 45 23.06 -12.55 6.26
N ASP A 46 23.17 -13.10 5.07
CA ASP A 46 22.69 -14.44 4.77
C ASP A 46 23.89 -15.32 4.41
N LEU A 47 24.12 -16.36 5.19
CA LEU A 47 25.14 -17.37 4.90
C LEU A 47 24.52 -18.40 3.97
N GLY A 48 25.17 -18.66 2.82
CA GLY A 48 24.69 -19.66 1.86
C GLY A 48 24.72 -21.07 2.45
N HIS A 49 23.73 -21.88 2.10
CA HIS A 49 23.72 -23.31 2.42
C HIS A 49 24.98 -23.97 1.80
N GLY A 50 25.85 -24.49 2.65
CA GLY A 50 27.15 -25.02 2.24
C GLY A 50 28.35 -24.21 2.72
N GLY A 51 28.16 -22.99 3.24
CA GLY A 51 29.23 -22.20 3.88
C GLY A 51 30.27 -21.63 2.90
N GLU A 52 29.96 -21.49 1.61
CA GLU A 52 30.88 -20.96 0.61
C GLU A 52 30.74 -19.46 0.35
N ARG A 53 29.56 -18.91 0.65
CA ARG A 53 29.20 -17.51 0.35
C ARG A 53 28.52 -16.83 1.53
N ALA A 54 28.78 -15.53 1.66
CA ALA A 54 28.04 -14.65 2.57
C ALA A 54 27.50 -13.44 1.80
N LEU A 55 26.18 -13.26 1.81
CA LEU A 55 25.49 -12.14 1.19
C LEU A 55 25.19 -11.07 2.25
N PHE A 56 25.79 -9.91 2.12
CA PHE A 56 25.57 -8.75 2.97
C PHE A 56 24.59 -7.78 2.31
N CYS A 57 23.43 -7.58 2.93
CA CYS A 57 22.46 -6.58 2.51
C CYS A 57 22.73 -5.25 3.21
N PHE A 58 22.88 -4.20 2.42
CA PHE A 58 23.16 -2.86 2.92
C PHE A 58 22.32 -1.81 2.22
N TRP A 59 22.14 -0.69 2.91
CA TRP A 59 21.56 0.52 2.35
C TRP A 59 22.60 1.64 2.32
N SER A 60 22.54 2.47 1.27
CA SER A 60 23.33 3.69 1.12
C SER A 60 22.64 4.67 0.18
N ASP A 61 22.71 5.97 0.49
CA ASP A 61 22.22 7.06 -0.38
C ASP A 61 23.10 7.26 -1.63
N LYS A 62 24.39 6.94 -1.51
CA LYS A 62 25.39 7.23 -2.52
C LYS A 62 26.11 5.97 -2.96
N ARG A 63 26.78 6.04 -4.09
CA ARG A 63 27.77 5.03 -4.46
C ARG A 63 28.92 5.05 -3.48
N VAL A 64 29.29 3.89 -2.97
CA VAL A 64 30.36 3.72 -1.98
C VAL A 64 31.32 2.68 -2.48
N ASP A 65 32.63 2.94 -2.32
CA ASP A 65 33.66 1.94 -2.53
C ASP A 65 33.80 1.08 -1.27
N PHE A 66 33.51 -0.19 -1.40
CA PHE A 66 33.56 -1.16 -0.31
C PHE A 66 34.62 -2.26 -0.51
N ARG A 67 35.63 -2.04 -1.39
CA ARG A 67 36.68 -3.05 -1.68
C ARG A 67 37.45 -3.45 -0.44
N ASP A 68 37.82 -2.49 0.39
CA ASP A 68 38.56 -2.76 1.63
C ASP A 68 37.67 -3.52 2.64
N LEU A 69 36.39 -3.15 2.73
CA LEU A 69 35.41 -3.87 3.55
C LEU A 69 35.28 -5.34 3.11
N VAL A 70 35.15 -5.59 1.80
CA VAL A 70 35.04 -6.95 1.25
C VAL A 70 36.30 -7.75 1.54
N ARG A 71 37.49 -7.15 1.42
CA ARG A 71 38.78 -7.79 1.74
C ARG A 71 38.82 -8.21 3.21
N ASP A 72 38.48 -7.30 4.12
CA ASP A 72 38.48 -7.56 5.57
C ASP A 72 37.49 -8.65 5.95
N LEU A 73 36.26 -8.58 5.39
CA LEU A 73 35.23 -9.59 5.62
C LEU A 73 35.65 -10.97 5.09
N SER A 74 36.22 -11.02 3.88
CA SER A 74 36.68 -12.28 3.28
C SER A 74 37.81 -12.89 4.10
N ALA A 75 38.78 -12.10 4.56
CA ALA A 75 39.89 -12.55 5.39
C ALA A 75 39.42 -13.09 6.76
N ARG A 76 38.37 -12.50 7.35
CA ARG A 76 37.84 -12.91 8.66
C ARG A 76 36.91 -14.11 8.60
N LEU A 77 36.08 -14.18 7.57
CA LEU A 77 35.04 -15.20 7.44
C LEU A 77 35.47 -16.41 6.62
N HIS A 78 36.53 -16.26 5.83
CA HIS A 78 37.04 -17.26 4.85
C HIS A 78 35.95 -17.69 3.85
N LEU A 79 35.06 -16.75 3.48
CA LEU A 79 33.94 -16.94 2.57
C LEU A 79 34.03 -15.97 1.40
N ARG A 80 33.39 -16.31 0.28
CA ARG A 80 33.12 -15.37 -0.80
C ARG A 80 32.07 -14.35 -0.35
N ILE A 81 32.43 -13.08 -0.35
CA ILE A 81 31.57 -11.97 0.08
C ILE A 81 30.83 -11.39 -1.11
N GLU A 82 29.51 -11.34 -1.02
CA GLU A 82 28.64 -10.65 -1.96
C GLU A 82 27.97 -9.47 -1.25
N MET A 83 28.03 -8.28 -1.86
CA MET A 83 27.42 -7.05 -1.33
C MET A 83 26.19 -6.71 -2.16
N ARG A 84 25.00 -6.61 -1.52
CA ARG A 84 23.75 -6.25 -2.19
C ARG A 84 23.20 -4.95 -1.61
N GLN A 85 23.17 -3.93 -2.46
CA GLN A 85 22.46 -2.70 -2.11
C GLN A 85 20.96 -2.91 -2.25
N VAL A 86 20.20 -2.46 -1.27
CA VAL A 86 18.72 -2.52 -1.26
C VAL A 86 18.12 -1.14 -1.04
N GLY A 87 16.88 -0.96 -1.48
CA GLY A 87 16.13 0.26 -1.23
C GLY A 87 15.67 0.37 0.22
N VAL A 88 15.43 1.59 0.72
CA VAL A 88 14.96 1.87 2.10
C VAL A 88 13.68 1.10 2.47
N ARG A 89 12.81 0.84 1.49
CA ARG A 89 11.58 0.06 1.75
C ARG A 89 11.86 -1.43 1.85
N ASP A 90 12.81 -1.94 1.08
CA ASP A 90 13.24 -3.34 1.16
C ASP A 90 14.03 -3.60 2.44
N GLU A 91 14.79 -2.61 2.93
CA GLU A 91 15.37 -2.64 4.27
C GLU A 91 14.26 -2.76 5.32
N ALA A 92 13.29 -1.85 5.31
CA ALA A 92 12.16 -1.88 6.25
C ALA A 92 11.36 -3.18 6.16
N LYS A 93 11.15 -3.72 4.96
CA LYS A 93 10.49 -5.02 4.72
C LYS A 93 11.23 -6.18 5.38
N GLN A 94 12.57 -6.19 5.33
CA GLN A 94 13.40 -7.27 5.87
C GLN A 94 13.57 -7.17 7.40
N ILE A 95 13.63 -5.95 7.94
CA ILE A 95 13.70 -5.71 9.39
C ILE A 95 12.34 -5.99 10.03
N GLY A 96 11.24 -5.70 9.33
CA GLY A 96 9.89 -5.77 9.87
C GLY A 96 9.57 -4.59 10.79
N GLY A 97 8.54 -4.75 11.62
CA GLY A 97 8.14 -3.76 12.61
C GLY A 97 6.67 -3.38 12.51
N ILE A 98 6.28 -2.37 13.31
CA ILE A 98 4.90 -1.89 13.43
C ILE A 98 4.78 -0.53 12.73
N GLY A 99 3.78 -0.37 11.91
CA GLY A 99 3.47 0.89 11.25
C GLY A 99 2.82 1.91 12.19
N SER A 100 2.72 3.16 11.76
CA SER A 100 2.00 4.21 12.50
C SER A 100 0.50 3.93 12.71
N CYS A 101 -0.04 2.91 12.03
CA CYS A 101 -1.42 2.43 12.18
C CYS A 101 -1.56 1.34 13.26
N GLY A 102 -0.47 0.95 13.96
CA GLY A 102 -0.48 -0.10 14.98
C GLY A 102 -0.46 -1.53 14.44
N ARG A 103 -0.40 -1.73 13.11
CA ARG A 103 -0.30 -3.05 12.45
C ARG A 103 1.11 -3.30 11.97
N GLU A 104 1.46 -4.56 11.74
CA GLU A 104 2.70 -4.92 11.05
C GLU A 104 2.81 -4.24 9.69
N LEU A 105 4.04 -4.02 9.24
CA LEU A 105 4.29 -3.31 7.97
C LEU A 105 3.64 -4.06 6.79
N CYS A 106 2.83 -3.34 5.98
CA CYS A 106 2.17 -3.93 4.80
C CYS A 106 3.16 -4.59 3.84
N CYS A 107 4.37 -4.00 3.68
CA CYS A 107 5.40 -4.54 2.79
C CYS A 107 6.03 -5.84 3.31
N SER A 108 6.04 -6.09 4.61
CA SER A 108 6.54 -7.34 5.20
C SER A 108 5.49 -8.44 5.29
N THR A 109 4.21 -8.08 5.23
CA THR A 109 3.08 -9.03 5.35
C THR A 109 2.45 -9.35 3.99
N PHE A 110 1.39 -8.64 3.61
CA PHE A 110 0.53 -9.00 2.47
C PHE A 110 0.83 -8.23 1.18
N LEU A 111 1.60 -7.12 1.24
CA LEU A 111 1.87 -6.26 0.08
C LEU A 111 3.36 -6.29 -0.33
N PRO A 112 3.87 -7.45 -0.81
CA PRO A 112 5.29 -7.60 -1.16
C PRO A 112 5.68 -6.82 -2.42
N HIS A 113 4.72 -6.60 -3.32
CA HIS A 113 4.86 -5.85 -4.57
C HIS A 113 3.78 -4.78 -4.66
N PHE A 114 4.13 -3.62 -5.18
CA PHE A 114 3.18 -2.51 -5.35
C PHE A 114 3.66 -1.53 -6.41
N ALA A 115 2.69 -0.84 -7.03
CA ALA A 115 2.96 0.23 -7.98
C ALA A 115 3.53 1.48 -7.28
N PRO A 116 4.14 2.40 -8.02
CA PRO A 116 4.60 3.67 -7.48
C PRO A 116 3.50 4.43 -6.75
N VAL A 117 3.82 4.95 -5.56
CA VAL A 117 2.88 5.73 -4.74
C VAL A 117 3.03 7.21 -5.05
N SER A 118 1.93 7.91 -5.27
CA SER A 118 1.92 9.34 -5.57
C SER A 118 1.21 10.16 -4.48
N ILE A 119 1.54 11.46 -4.40
CA ILE A 119 0.86 12.39 -3.48
C ILE A 119 -0.63 12.55 -3.86
N LYS A 120 -1.00 12.33 -5.13
CA LYS A 120 -2.40 12.37 -5.57
C LYS A 120 -3.25 11.35 -4.81
N MET A 121 -2.72 10.15 -4.54
CA MET A 121 -3.41 9.12 -3.77
C MET A 121 -3.70 9.56 -2.33
N ALA A 122 -2.78 10.29 -1.69
CA ALA A 122 -3.02 10.88 -0.38
C ALA A 122 -4.12 11.96 -0.40
N LYS A 123 -4.17 12.75 -1.49
CA LYS A 123 -5.24 13.74 -1.70
C LYS A 123 -6.60 13.08 -1.94
N ASN A 124 -6.65 12.01 -2.74
CA ASN A 124 -7.88 11.23 -2.96
C ASN A 124 -8.46 10.70 -1.64
N GLN A 125 -7.57 10.31 -0.71
CA GLN A 125 -7.92 9.83 0.63
C GLN A 125 -8.08 10.96 1.65
N ARG A 126 -8.03 12.22 1.22
CA ARG A 126 -8.26 13.43 2.03
C ARG A 126 -7.31 13.54 3.24
N LEU A 127 -6.12 12.95 3.13
CA LEU A 127 -5.13 13.02 4.19
C LEU A 127 -4.43 14.39 4.19
N VAL A 128 -4.21 14.92 5.38
CA VAL A 128 -3.36 16.10 5.57
C VAL A 128 -1.96 15.78 5.06
N LEU A 129 -1.44 16.59 4.13
CA LEU A 129 -0.13 16.40 3.51
C LEU A 129 1.02 16.75 4.45
N ASN A 130 0.98 16.22 5.67
CA ASN A 130 2.08 16.31 6.61
C ASN A 130 3.00 15.10 6.41
N PRO A 131 4.31 15.28 6.20
CA PRO A 131 5.25 14.17 6.05
C PRO A 131 5.14 13.09 7.12
N THR A 132 4.91 13.47 8.37
CA THR A 132 4.75 12.53 9.49
C THR A 132 3.48 11.66 9.37
N LYS A 133 2.45 12.16 8.69
CA LYS A 133 1.18 11.45 8.49
C LYS A 133 1.20 10.55 7.25
N VAL A 134 1.85 11.02 6.17
CA VAL A 134 1.85 10.32 4.87
C VAL A 134 3.07 9.45 4.62
N ALA A 135 4.17 9.60 5.40
CA ALA A 135 5.35 8.75 5.30
C ALA A 135 5.22 7.46 6.12
N GLY A 136 5.74 6.38 5.58
CA GLY A 136 5.90 5.10 6.28
C GLY A 136 7.21 5.04 7.08
N GLN A 137 7.44 3.94 7.80
CA GLN A 137 8.68 3.69 8.55
C GLN A 137 9.93 3.73 7.66
N CYS A 138 9.79 3.42 6.37
CA CYS A 138 10.87 3.51 5.40
C CYS A 138 11.16 4.94 4.91
N GLY A 139 10.50 5.98 5.43
CA GLY A 139 10.65 7.36 5.00
C GLY A 139 10.00 7.71 3.65
N ARG A 140 9.51 6.73 2.88
CA ARG A 140 8.75 6.96 1.64
C ARG A 140 7.25 7.04 1.91
N LEU A 141 6.48 7.52 0.94
CA LEU A 141 5.01 7.53 1.04
C LEU A 141 4.48 6.15 1.43
N LYS A 142 3.46 6.10 2.27
CA LYS A 142 2.84 4.86 2.74
C LYS A 142 2.31 4.03 1.58
N CYS A 143 2.66 2.75 1.53
CA CYS A 143 2.21 1.82 0.49
C CYS A 143 0.71 1.53 0.55
N CYS A 144 0.07 1.64 1.72
CA CYS A 144 -1.38 1.51 1.86
C CYS A 144 -2.14 2.58 1.07
N LEU A 145 -1.56 3.78 0.86
CA LEU A 145 -2.18 4.81 0.02
C LEU A 145 -2.47 4.31 -1.40
N MET A 146 -1.54 3.58 -1.98
CA MET A 146 -1.74 2.97 -3.30
C MET A 146 -2.72 1.80 -3.23
N TYR A 147 -2.61 0.97 -2.19
CA TYR A 147 -3.47 -0.21 -2.04
C TYR A 147 -4.95 0.15 -1.92
N GLU A 148 -5.26 1.24 -1.22
CA GLU A 148 -6.63 1.69 -0.95
C GLU A 148 -7.15 2.69 -2.00
N ASP A 149 -6.29 3.29 -2.85
CA ASP A 149 -6.66 4.40 -3.75
C ASP A 149 -7.85 4.08 -4.65
N ALA A 150 -7.93 2.87 -5.20
CA ALA A 150 -9.02 2.47 -6.08
C ALA A 150 -10.38 2.50 -5.36
N GLN A 151 -10.43 2.08 -4.09
CA GLN A 151 -11.64 2.10 -3.29
C GLN A 151 -12.09 3.53 -2.98
N TYR A 152 -11.15 4.42 -2.63
CA TYR A 152 -11.46 5.83 -2.40
C TYR A 152 -11.92 6.55 -3.66
N VAL A 153 -11.30 6.28 -4.80
CA VAL A 153 -11.72 6.84 -6.09
C VAL A 153 -13.14 6.38 -6.45
N GLU A 154 -13.46 5.11 -6.24
CA GLU A 154 -14.80 4.57 -6.49
C GLU A 154 -15.83 5.17 -5.53
N ALA A 155 -15.53 5.16 -4.23
CA ALA A 155 -16.43 5.70 -3.20
C ALA A 155 -16.68 7.20 -3.36
N SER A 156 -15.72 7.94 -3.90
CA SER A 156 -15.85 9.39 -4.14
C SER A 156 -16.78 9.74 -5.32
N LYS A 157 -17.11 8.76 -6.17
CA LYS A 157 -18.03 9.00 -7.29
C LYS A 157 -19.41 9.42 -6.79
N GLY A 158 -19.91 10.51 -7.35
CA GLY A 158 -21.23 11.06 -6.99
C GLY A 158 -21.26 11.85 -5.68
N LEU A 159 -20.14 11.98 -4.97
CA LEU A 159 -20.07 12.87 -3.81
C LEU A 159 -19.91 14.35 -4.24
N PRO A 160 -20.54 15.29 -3.54
CA PRO A 160 -20.31 16.70 -3.77
C PRO A 160 -18.88 17.09 -3.38
N ARG A 161 -18.33 18.14 -4.00
CA ARG A 161 -17.00 18.65 -3.63
C ARG A 161 -17.08 19.57 -2.41
N GLU A 162 -16.03 19.57 -1.59
CA GLU A 162 -15.88 20.55 -0.51
C GLU A 162 -16.03 21.98 -1.00
N GLY A 163 -16.62 22.80 -0.16
CA GLY A 163 -16.85 24.22 -0.43
C GLY A 163 -17.99 24.50 -1.39
N LYS A 164 -18.61 23.47 -2.01
CA LYS A 164 -19.78 23.64 -2.87
C LYS A 164 -21.06 23.78 -2.05
N GLN A 165 -22.01 24.52 -2.60
CA GLN A 165 -23.34 24.60 -2.04
C GLN A 165 -24.14 23.36 -2.43
N VAL A 166 -24.94 22.86 -1.50
CA VAL A 166 -25.76 21.67 -1.64
C VAL A 166 -27.13 21.90 -1.03
N HIS A 167 -28.11 21.22 -1.59
CA HIS A 167 -29.46 21.16 -1.04
C HIS A 167 -29.56 19.93 -0.13
N THR A 168 -29.97 20.15 1.11
CA THR A 168 -30.23 19.12 2.12
C THR A 168 -31.69 19.16 2.53
N PRO A 169 -32.24 18.16 3.23
CA PRO A 169 -33.60 18.20 3.77
C PRO A 169 -33.89 19.43 4.65
N ASP A 170 -32.85 19.95 5.31
CA ASP A 170 -32.94 21.09 6.21
C ASP A 170 -32.65 22.44 5.55
N GLY A 171 -32.42 22.46 4.24
CA GLY A 171 -32.16 23.67 3.46
C GLY A 171 -30.85 23.67 2.72
N VAL A 172 -30.48 24.83 2.22
CA VAL A 172 -29.23 25.02 1.48
C VAL A 172 -28.09 25.28 2.45
N GLY A 173 -26.99 24.51 2.27
CA GLY A 173 -25.79 24.68 3.06
C GLY A 173 -24.53 24.49 2.21
N ARG A 174 -23.39 24.66 2.83
CA ARG A 174 -22.08 24.48 2.20
C ARG A 174 -21.41 23.22 2.71
N VAL A 175 -20.87 22.42 1.81
CA VAL A 175 -20.08 21.23 2.20
C VAL A 175 -18.80 21.66 2.89
N ASP A 176 -18.64 21.23 4.12
CA ASP A 176 -17.51 21.56 4.99
C ASP A 176 -16.48 20.43 4.99
N ASP A 177 -16.96 19.19 5.10
CA ASP A 177 -16.13 18.00 5.13
C ASP A 177 -16.89 16.79 4.56
N LEU A 178 -16.16 15.76 4.14
CA LEU A 178 -16.69 14.55 3.51
C LEU A 178 -16.03 13.31 4.10
N ASP A 179 -16.81 12.39 4.60
CA ASP A 179 -16.37 11.02 4.81
C ASP A 179 -16.67 10.20 3.55
N VAL A 180 -15.59 9.90 2.81
CA VAL A 180 -15.72 9.25 1.50
C VAL A 180 -16.18 7.80 1.64
N LEU A 181 -15.66 7.06 2.64
CA LEU A 181 -15.96 5.64 2.83
C LEU A 181 -17.37 5.42 3.40
N ASP A 182 -17.72 6.18 4.42
CA ASP A 182 -19.08 6.16 5.02
C ASP A 182 -20.11 6.91 4.18
N ARG A 183 -19.68 7.58 3.09
CA ARG A 183 -20.52 8.41 2.21
C ARG A 183 -21.33 9.46 2.98
N LYS A 184 -20.71 10.07 4.01
CA LYS A 184 -21.31 11.12 4.82
C LYS A 184 -20.78 12.48 4.44
N VAL A 185 -21.66 13.46 4.43
CA VAL A 185 -21.37 14.84 4.06
C VAL A 185 -21.67 15.73 5.26
N ARG A 186 -20.66 16.43 5.75
CA ARG A 186 -20.85 17.50 6.76
C ARG A 186 -21.17 18.79 6.04
N VAL A 187 -22.32 19.36 6.38
CA VAL A 187 -22.81 20.61 5.78
C VAL A 187 -22.91 21.66 6.85
N SER A 188 -22.30 22.82 6.60
CA SER A 188 -22.43 24.02 7.42
C SER A 188 -23.54 24.93 6.87
N PHE A 189 -24.27 25.56 7.80
CA PHE A 189 -25.36 26.48 7.52
C PHE A 189 -25.04 27.85 8.14
N PRO A 190 -25.56 28.96 7.57
CA PRO A 190 -25.31 30.29 8.15
C PRO A 190 -26.02 30.49 9.50
N ASP A 191 -27.19 29.86 9.72
CA ASP A 191 -28.08 30.14 10.84
C ASP A 191 -28.19 29.02 11.87
N ARG A 192 -27.41 27.92 11.71
CA ARG A 192 -27.49 26.75 12.59
C ARG A 192 -26.15 26.00 12.64
N PRO A 193 -25.93 25.13 13.66
CA PRO A 193 -24.71 24.32 13.73
C PRO A 193 -24.60 23.35 12.55
N PRO A 194 -23.35 22.94 12.20
CA PRO A 194 -23.11 21.97 11.14
C PRO A 194 -23.81 20.64 11.42
N ALA A 195 -24.38 20.03 10.38
CA ALA A 195 -25.02 18.72 10.47
C ALA A 195 -24.39 17.72 9.47
N ILE A 196 -24.54 16.42 9.77
CA ILE A 196 -24.01 15.34 8.94
C ILE A 196 -25.18 14.64 8.27
N TYR A 197 -25.08 14.49 6.95
CA TYR A 197 -26.09 13.84 6.12
C TYR A 197 -25.48 12.67 5.36
N ASP A 198 -26.31 11.70 5.03
CA ASP A 198 -25.96 10.70 4.04
C ASP A 198 -25.89 11.32 2.64
N ALA A 199 -24.93 10.90 1.83
CA ALA A 199 -24.74 11.46 0.49
C ALA A 199 -25.94 11.26 -0.44
N SER A 200 -26.81 10.28 -0.16
CA SER A 200 -28.02 10.00 -0.95
C SER A 200 -29.07 11.09 -0.84
N VAL A 201 -29.10 11.80 0.29
CA VAL A 201 -30.07 12.87 0.55
C VAL A 201 -29.55 14.27 0.20
N VAL A 202 -28.25 14.38 -0.14
CA VAL A 202 -27.58 15.64 -0.49
C VAL A 202 -27.52 15.80 -2.00
N ARG A 203 -28.05 16.89 -2.52
CA ARG A 203 -28.02 17.20 -3.97
C ARG A 203 -27.13 18.40 -4.23
N PRO A 204 -26.22 18.34 -5.22
CA PRO A 204 -25.48 19.53 -5.63
C PRO A 204 -26.43 20.65 -6.07
N LEU A 205 -26.12 21.86 -5.67
CA LEU A 205 -26.83 23.04 -6.18
C LEU A 205 -26.18 23.39 -7.54
N ASP A 206 -26.74 22.87 -8.64
CA ASP A 206 -26.36 23.30 -9.97
C ASP A 206 -26.93 24.70 -10.20
N VAL A 207 -26.05 25.68 -10.32
CA VAL A 207 -26.40 27.11 -10.52
C VAL A 207 -27.19 27.34 -11.83
N ASN A 208 -27.35 26.28 -12.64
CA ASN A 208 -28.08 26.30 -13.92
C ASN A 208 -29.30 25.37 -13.98
N ALA A 209 -29.69 24.74 -12.88
CA ALA A 209 -30.92 23.93 -12.88
C ALA A 209 -32.12 24.77 -12.43
N THR A 210 -33.02 25.01 -13.34
CA THR A 210 -34.41 25.50 -13.08
C THR A 210 -35.05 24.63 -11.97
N PRO A 211 -35.72 25.18 -10.96
CA PRO A 211 -36.29 24.39 -9.88
C PRO A 211 -37.38 23.46 -10.45
N THR A 212 -37.11 22.16 -10.42
CA THR A 212 -38.15 21.15 -10.64
C THR A 212 -39.07 21.14 -9.43
N PRO A 213 -40.39 21.35 -9.60
CA PRO A 213 -41.32 21.37 -8.48
C PRO A 213 -41.34 20.03 -7.77
N ALA A 214 -41.49 20.09 -6.46
CA ALA A 214 -41.61 18.94 -5.55
C ALA A 214 -42.68 17.95 -6.02
N PRO A 215 -42.48 16.63 -5.87
CA PRO A 215 -43.53 15.67 -6.16
C PRO A 215 -44.68 15.86 -5.20
N VAL A 216 -45.85 16.21 -5.74
CA VAL A 216 -47.09 16.27 -5.04
C VAL A 216 -47.44 14.86 -4.55
N SER A 217 -47.61 14.68 -3.25
CA SER A 217 -48.10 13.44 -2.65
C SER A 217 -49.54 13.19 -3.10
N VAL A 218 -49.75 12.31 -4.03
CA VAL A 218 -51.06 11.78 -4.39
C VAL A 218 -51.34 10.62 -3.46
N SER A 219 -52.32 10.79 -2.60
CA SER A 219 -52.90 9.76 -1.75
C SER A 219 -53.53 8.65 -2.59
N LEU A 220 -53.22 7.44 -2.22
CA LEU A 220 -53.69 6.19 -2.83
C LEU A 220 -55.14 5.87 -2.51
N GLY A 221 -55.89 5.57 -3.55
CA GLY A 221 -57.07 4.73 -3.45
C GLY A 221 -56.70 3.27 -3.67
N GLU A 222 -57.24 2.41 -2.83
CA GLU A 222 -57.06 0.95 -2.84
C GLU A 222 -57.81 0.23 -3.98
N GLY A 223 -57.23 -0.89 -4.40
CA GLY A 223 -57.92 -2.09 -4.86
C GLY A 223 -57.74 -2.49 -6.33
N PRO A 224 -58.08 -3.76 -6.71
CA PRO A 224 -57.53 -5.01 -6.16
C PRO A 224 -56.80 -5.90 -7.21
N ALA A 225 -56.34 -7.03 -6.73
CA ALA A 225 -55.60 -8.10 -7.38
C ALA A 225 -56.14 -8.62 -8.73
N ASP A 226 -55.25 -9.05 -9.61
CA ASP A 226 -55.33 -10.40 -10.22
C ASP A 226 -54.07 -10.85 -10.93
N SER A 227 -53.75 -12.09 -10.62
CA SER A 227 -53.18 -13.26 -11.35
C SER A 227 -52.07 -13.14 -12.42
N ALA A 228 -51.00 -13.87 -12.11
CA ALA A 228 -50.33 -14.94 -12.88
C ALA A 228 -49.73 -14.65 -14.27
N LYS A 229 -48.44 -14.88 -14.42
CA LYS A 229 -47.80 -16.03 -15.15
C LYS A 229 -46.30 -15.82 -15.37
N SER A 230 -45.55 -16.76 -14.88
CA SER A 230 -44.45 -17.58 -15.49
C SER A 230 -43.72 -17.08 -16.73
N GLY A 231 -42.39 -17.25 -16.71
CA GLY A 231 -41.50 -17.30 -17.86
C GLY A 231 -40.09 -16.78 -17.51
N ASP A 232 -39.24 -17.62 -17.03
CA ASP A 232 -38.20 -18.42 -17.68
C ASP A 232 -37.01 -17.63 -18.23
N SER A 233 -35.83 -18.04 -17.73
CA SER A 233 -34.57 -18.21 -18.45
C SER A 233 -33.86 -17.00 -19.03
N SER A 234 -32.70 -16.65 -18.46
CA SER A 234 -31.45 -16.76 -19.25
C SER A 234 -30.19 -16.44 -18.43
N ALA A 235 -29.19 -17.24 -18.71
CA ALA A 235 -27.87 -17.34 -18.12
C ALA A 235 -26.96 -16.10 -18.30
N PRO A 236 -25.88 -15.98 -17.54
CA PRO A 236 -24.90 -14.90 -17.67
C PRO A 236 -23.98 -15.12 -18.89
N PRO A 237 -23.45 -14.02 -19.47
CA PRO A 237 -22.54 -14.11 -20.62
C PRO A 237 -21.12 -14.56 -20.22
N PRO A 238 -20.36 -15.13 -21.19
CA PRO A 238 -19.06 -15.74 -20.95
C PRO A 238 -17.94 -14.72 -20.78
N VAL A 239 -16.97 -15.07 -19.93
CA VAL A 239 -15.69 -14.40 -19.76
C VAL A 239 -14.85 -14.55 -21.03
N ALA A 240 -14.36 -13.44 -21.56
CA ALA A 240 -13.41 -13.42 -22.66
C ALA A 240 -12.01 -13.77 -22.16
N GLU A 241 -11.47 -14.89 -22.66
CA GLU A 241 -10.04 -15.21 -22.64
C GLU A 241 -9.29 -14.22 -23.54
N ASN A 242 -8.30 -13.55 -22.97
CA ASN A 242 -7.34 -12.78 -23.76
C ASN A 242 -6.11 -13.65 -24.05
N ALA A 243 -5.92 -13.84 -25.33
CA ALA A 243 -4.84 -14.54 -25.98
C ALA A 243 -3.45 -13.93 -25.69
N GLU A 244 -2.49 -14.82 -25.63
CA GLU A 244 -1.06 -14.63 -25.61
C GLU A 244 -0.58 -13.78 -26.81
N GLY A 245 0.18 -12.73 -26.52
CA GLY A 245 0.96 -11.97 -27.47
C GLY A 245 2.44 -12.13 -27.16
N SER A 246 3.09 -13.00 -27.93
CA SER A 246 4.53 -13.15 -28.03
C SER A 246 5.15 -11.86 -28.58
N GLY A 247 6.08 -11.27 -27.84
CA GLY A 247 6.90 -10.14 -28.28
C GLY A 247 8.38 -10.48 -28.07
N GLU A 248 9.09 -10.59 -29.20
CA GLU A 248 10.51 -10.85 -29.32
C GLU A 248 11.36 -9.78 -28.66
N ASP A 249 12.39 -10.21 -27.93
CA ASP A 249 13.47 -9.38 -27.42
C ASP A 249 14.45 -9.02 -28.58
N PRO A 250 14.90 -7.77 -28.71
CA PRO A 250 16.05 -7.46 -29.57
C PRO A 250 17.37 -7.61 -28.80
N GLU A 251 18.27 -8.36 -29.39
CA GLU A 251 19.68 -8.49 -28.99
C GLU A 251 20.43 -7.14 -28.97
N PRO A 252 21.41 -6.94 -28.08
CA PRO A 252 22.29 -5.78 -28.14
C PRO A 252 23.47 -6.05 -29.06
N GLU A 253 23.60 -5.21 -30.08
CA GLU A 253 24.80 -5.12 -30.91
C GLU A 253 26.02 -4.64 -30.11
N SER A 254 27.11 -5.33 -30.38
CA SER A 254 28.50 -5.05 -29.96
C SER A 254 29.10 -3.80 -30.63
N ARG A 255 29.59 -2.87 -29.82
CA ARG A 255 30.84 -2.13 -30.08
C ARG A 255 31.48 -1.69 -28.77
#